data_ce6b67aa91f4dea472d819f9cdd61e71
#
_entry.id   ce6b67aa91f4dea472d819f9cdd61e71
#
_cell.length_a   1.000
_cell.length_b   1.000
_cell.length_c   1.000
_cell.angle_alpha   90.00
_cell.angle_beta   90.00
_cell.angle_gamma   90.00
#
_symmetry.space_group_name_H-M   'P 1'
#
loop_
_entity.id
_entity.type
_entity.pdbx_description
1 polymer ?
#
loop_
_entity_poly.entity_id
_entity_poly.type
_entity_poly.pdbx_seq_one_letter_code
_entity_poly.pdbx_strand_id
1 'polypeptide(L)'
;MLGPTQHQFELGLASVSAEFGYKESLKERFLIMQANRVPAVFSLMHLSVVSGVRWERLRSIVKRERIGTDYKVYPKRKSSGGTRWISVPAIEVRAVQNWIATSILTSPGAVAQLSEASRAYSKGSSIIRNAREHAGAPWIVKIDIHDFFESVSERQVYWAFRKLGYPALLCLEMARICTRVTPPAVDHWRKRDFQWRWNQQREPAGTFPPYSAQQIGHLPQGSPTSPMLSNLVAAQFDQEFIRIASEYGGVYTRYADDLIFSFSPGSRATCQVVLKHTRKVLGEHGFVVNRKKTHILGPGARKTVTGLVVNDAMPRLKRQIKSHIEVALHYIEAKGLIEHAQFARSKHPIAYLNHLSGLIEFARSVEPKFGDAAFRRLQTIYAKNAELIGTLAEFAGKRDFAVSRRGKG
;
A
#
# COMPACT_ATOMS: atom_id res chain seq x y z
N MET A 1 9.57 -10.06 19.37
CA MET A 1 10.64 -10.05 20.38
C MET A 1 11.36 -8.73 20.24
N LEU A 2 11.43 -7.96 21.32
CA LEU A 2 12.30 -6.78 21.41
C LEU A 2 13.75 -7.31 21.29
N GLY A 3 14.60 -6.60 20.55
CA GLY A 3 16.02 -6.97 20.38
C GLY A 3 16.79 -7.04 21.70
N PRO A 4 18.10 -7.28 21.67
CA PRO A 4 18.92 -7.37 22.87
C PRO A 4 18.81 -6.11 23.71
N THR A 5 18.86 -6.26 25.03
CA THR A 5 19.00 -5.12 25.94
C THR A 5 20.33 -4.41 25.67
N GLN A 6 20.46 -3.16 26.10
CA GLN A 6 21.74 -2.42 25.94
C GLN A 6 22.90 -3.19 26.53
N HIS A 7 22.74 -3.76 27.74
CA HIS A 7 23.76 -4.58 28.39
C HIS A 7 24.14 -5.84 27.58
N GLN A 8 23.15 -6.57 27.06
CA GLN A 8 23.41 -7.74 26.20
C GLN A 8 24.14 -7.35 24.91
N PHE A 9 23.80 -6.21 24.32
CA PHE A 9 24.48 -5.69 23.14
C PHE A 9 25.94 -5.30 23.46
N GLU A 10 26.20 -4.62 24.56
CA GLU A 10 27.55 -4.22 24.99
C GLU A 10 28.44 -5.44 25.30
N LEU A 11 27.91 -6.47 25.97
CA LEU A 11 28.62 -7.72 26.19
C LEU A 11 28.97 -8.41 24.87
N GLY A 12 28.02 -8.49 23.93
CA GLY A 12 28.26 -9.05 22.59
C GLY A 12 29.31 -8.24 21.82
N LEU A 13 29.28 -6.91 21.91
CA LEU A 13 30.22 -6.03 21.23
C LEU A 13 31.64 -6.14 21.83
N ALA A 14 31.76 -6.37 23.13
CA ALA A 14 33.07 -6.60 23.79
C ALA A 14 33.74 -7.86 23.27
N SER A 15 32.98 -8.90 22.95
CA SER A 15 33.50 -10.17 22.42
C SER A 15 33.94 -10.13 20.94
N VAL A 16 33.56 -9.06 20.19
CA VAL A 16 33.91 -8.92 18.78
C VAL A 16 35.32 -8.36 18.63
N SER A 17 36.20 -9.08 17.94
CA SER A 17 37.51 -8.57 17.53
C SER A 17 37.29 -7.63 16.31
N ALA A 18 37.18 -6.35 16.55
CA ALA A 18 36.98 -5.34 15.50
C ALA A 18 37.68 -4.03 15.87
N GLU A 19 38.02 -3.22 14.85
CA GLU A 19 38.58 -1.89 15.06
C GLU A 19 37.69 -1.01 15.93
N PHE A 20 38.31 -0.18 16.76
CA PHE A 20 37.62 0.68 17.72
C PHE A 20 36.55 1.57 17.05
N GLY A 21 36.87 2.20 15.91
CA GLY A 21 35.93 3.05 15.17
C GLY A 21 34.70 2.30 14.66
N TYR A 22 34.83 1.02 14.32
CA TYR A 22 33.68 0.19 13.94
C TYR A 22 32.76 -0.12 15.12
N LYS A 23 33.32 -0.42 16.29
CA LYS A 23 32.54 -0.65 17.51
C LYS A 23 31.74 0.58 17.92
N GLU A 24 32.34 1.75 17.88
CA GLU A 24 31.65 3.02 18.17
C GLU A 24 30.51 3.30 17.16
N SER A 25 30.73 3.05 15.89
CA SER A 25 29.67 3.15 14.87
C SER A 25 28.51 2.21 15.14
N LEU A 26 28.76 0.98 15.60
CA LEU A 26 27.71 0.02 15.96
C LEU A 26 26.94 0.48 17.21
N LYS A 27 27.61 1.03 18.22
CA LYS A 27 26.95 1.58 19.41
C LYS A 27 26.03 2.76 19.04
N GLU A 28 26.51 3.69 18.24
CA GLU A 28 25.70 4.81 17.72
C GLU A 28 24.46 4.29 17.00
N ARG A 29 24.61 3.31 16.10
CA ARG A 29 23.47 2.72 15.38
C ARG A 29 22.50 2.01 16.32
N PHE A 30 23.00 1.28 17.31
CA PHE A 30 22.15 0.66 18.31
C PHE A 30 21.30 1.68 19.07
N LEU A 31 21.89 2.78 19.53
CA LEU A 31 21.18 3.85 20.23
C LEU A 31 20.11 4.50 19.34
N ILE A 32 20.41 4.74 18.05
CA ILE A 32 19.43 5.28 17.10
C ILE A 32 18.28 4.27 16.90
N MET A 33 18.57 2.99 16.71
CA MET A 33 17.53 1.96 16.57
C MET A 33 16.68 1.84 17.83
N GLN A 34 17.30 1.93 19.00
CA GLN A 34 16.59 1.91 20.30
C GLN A 34 15.67 3.14 20.44
N ALA A 35 16.16 4.34 20.14
CA ALA A 35 15.38 5.56 20.15
C ALA A 35 14.19 5.49 19.17
N ASN A 36 14.39 4.93 18.00
CA ASN A 36 13.35 4.66 17.01
C ASN A 36 12.46 3.47 17.36
N ARG A 37 12.76 2.73 18.44
CA ARG A 37 12.02 1.52 18.85
C ARG A 37 11.86 0.52 17.70
N VAL A 38 12.92 0.33 16.91
CA VAL A 38 13.01 -0.68 15.86
C VAL A 38 13.83 -1.88 16.34
N PRO A 39 13.59 -3.10 15.82
CA PRO A 39 14.42 -4.27 16.14
C PRO A 39 15.89 -4.01 15.81
N ALA A 40 16.80 -4.31 16.73
CA ALA A 40 18.23 -4.14 16.52
C ALA A 40 18.78 -5.30 15.67
N VAL A 41 18.92 -5.08 14.37
CA VAL A 41 19.49 -6.02 13.39
C VAL A 41 20.67 -5.35 12.72
N PHE A 42 21.84 -6.01 12.71
CA PHE A 42 23.11 -5.41 12.27
C PHE A 42 23.67 -6.01 10.99
N SER A 43 23.25 -7.22 10.61
CA SER A 43 23.79 -7.94 9.46
C SER A 43 22.75 -8.83 8.78
N LEU A 44 23.06 -9.27 7.56
CA LEU A 44 22.25 -10.24 6.83
C LEU A 44 22.15 -11.59 7.56
N MET A 45 23.21 -12.01 8.27
CA MET A 45 23.20 -13.21 9.12
C MET A 45 22.18 -13.04 10.27
N HIS A 46 22.19 -11.90 10.94
CA HIS A 46 21.18 -11.61 11.98
C HIS A 46 19.77 -11.60 11.40
N LEU A 47 19.57 -10.97 10.23
CA LEU A 47 18.28 -11.00 9.52
C LEU A 47 17.85 -12.43 9.16
N SER A 48 18.78 -13.31 8.78
CA SER A 48 18.54 -14.73 8.54
C SER A 48 17.94 -15.42 9.76
N VAL A 49 18.57 -15.25 10.91
CA VAL A 49 18.12 -15.84 12.18
C VAL A 49 16.71 -15.38 12.55
N VAL A 50 16.46 -14.07 12.54
CA VAL A 50 15.17 -13.52 13.00
C VAL A 50 14.03 -13.75 12.00
N SER A 51 14.32 -13.86 10.72
CA SER A 51 13.32 -14.13 9.67
C SER A 51 13.06 -15.61 9.41
N GLY A 52 13.94 -16.50 9.91
CA GLY A 52 13.89 -17.94 9.65
C GLY A 52 14.26 -18.32 8.20
N VAL A 53 14.83 -17.41 7.43
CA VAL A 53 15.26 -17.67 6.04
C VAL A 53 16.77 -17.89 6.01
N ARG A 54 17.23 -19.00 5.45
CA ARG A 54 18.65 -19.35 5.42
C ARG A 54 19.51 -18.24 4.80
N TRP A 55 20.67 -17.99 5.37
CA TRP A 55 21.58 -16.93 4.98
C TRP A 55 22.00 -17.01 3.49
N GLU A 56 22.30 -18.22 3.00
CA GLU A 56 22.66 -18.42 1.59
C GLU A 56 21.55 -17.97 0.65
N ARG A 57 20.30 -18.20 1.06
CA ARG A 57 19.12 -17.76 0.30
C ARG A 57 18.97 -16.24 0.32
N LEU A 58 19.12 -15.60 1.48
CA LEU A 58 19.12 -14.14 1.58
C LEU A 58 20.24 -13.53 0.73
N ARG A 59 21.43 -14.11 0.77
CA ARG A 59 22.56 -13.66 -0.06
C ARG A 59 22.27 -13.80 -1.55
N SER A 60 21.67 -14.91 -1.98
CA SER A 60 21.22 -15.11 -3.37
C SER A 60 20.19 -14.05 -3.82
N ILE A 61 19.21 -13.69 -2.95
CA ILE A 61 18.23 -12.63 -3.22
C ILE A 61 18.95 -11.28 -3.36
N VAL A 62 19.83 -10.94 -2.42
CA VAL A 62 20.60 -9.69 -2.42
C VAL A 62 21.48 -9.58 -3.67
N LYS A 63 22.14 -10.66 -4.10
CA LYS A 63 22.92 -10.73 -5.34
C LYS A 63 22.05 -10.76 -6.61
N ARG A 64 20.73 -10.96 -6.47
CA ARG A 64 19.78 -11.08 -7.59
C ARG A 64 20.09 -12.25 -8.53
N GLU A 65 20.57 -13.37 -7.99
CA GLU A 65 20.94 -14.56 -8.77
C GLU A 65 19.72 -15.23 -9.43
N ARG A 66 18.51 -15.03 -8.90
CA ARG A 66 17.24 -15.66 -9.34
C ARG A 66 16.19 -14.65 -9.78
N ILE A 67 16.57 -13.64 -10.57
CA ILE A 67 15.68 -12.55 -11.00
C ILE A 67 14.35 -13.06 -11.61
N GLY A 68 14.41 -14.14 -12.39
CA GLY A 68 13.22 -14.70 -13.07
C GLY A 68 12.28 -15.52 -12.17
N THR A 69 12.75 -16.00 -11.00
CA THR A 69 12.02 -16.94 -10.14
C THR A 69 11.67 -16.38 -8.77
N ASP A 70 12.34 -15.32 -8.31
CA ASP A 70 12.04 -14.69 -7.02
C ASP A 70 10.67 -14.02 -6.97
N TYR A 71 10.11 -13.70 -8.11
CA TYR A 71 8.76 -13.15 -8.25
C TYR A 71 7.99 -13.79 -9.40
N LYS A 72 6.77 -14.22 -9.13
CA LYS A 72 5.81 -14.61 -10.17
C LYS A 72 4.95 -13.39 -10.53
N VAL A 73 4.92 -13.02 -11.81
CA VAL A 73 4.26 -11.80 -12.30
C VAL A 73 3.02 -12.17 -13.09
N TYR A 74 1.88 -11.58 -12.72
CA TYR A 74 0.59 -11.82 -13.40
C TYR A 74 -0.01 -10.52 -13.90
N PRO A 75 -0.62 -10.54 -15.10
CA PRO A 75 -1.46 -9.45 -15.54
C PRO A 75 -2.82 -9.50 -14.84
N LYS A 76 -3.27 -8.37 -14.29
CA LYS A 76 -4.63 -8.18 -13.77
C LYS A 76 -5.29 -7.02 -14.51
N ARG A 77 -6.44 -7.28 -15.15
CA ARG A 77 -7.20 -6.25 -15.84
C ARG A 77 -7.76 -5.22 -14.86
N LYS A 78 -7.56 -3.93 -15.14
CA LYS A 78 -8.13 -2.83 -14.34
C LYS A 78 -9.60 -2.63 -14.74
N SER A 79 -10.48 -2.28 -13.80
CA SER A 79 -11.88 -1.92 -14.10
C SER A 79 -11.99 -0.69 -15.02
N SER A 80 -11.03 0.22 -14.96
CA SER A 80 -10.94 1.41 -15.82
C SER A 80 -10.26 1.16 -17.17
N GLY A 81 -10.02 -0.09 -17.54
CA GLY A 81 -9.23 -0.46 -18.71
C GLY A 81 -7.73 -0.52 -18.42
N GLY A 82 -6.98 -1.26 -19.28
CA GLY A 82 -5.54 -1.48 -19.12
C GLY A 82 -5.19 -2.61 -18.16
N THR A 83 -3.89 -2.85 -18.00
CA THR A 83 -3.34 -3.96 -17.23
C THR A 83 -2.56 -3.44 -16.03
N ARG A 84 -2.68 -4.14 -14.91
CA ARG A 84 -1.87 -3.99 -13.70
C ARG A 84 -1.04 -5.27 -13.54
N TRP A 85 0.25 -5.12 -13.31
CA TRP A 85 1.15 -6.25 -13.13
C TRP A 85 1.34 -6.53 -11.64
N ILE A 86 0.84 -7.67 -11.17
CA ILE A 86 0.99 -8.09 -9.77
C ILE A 86 2.20 -8.99 -9.67
N SER A 87 3.13 -8.62 -8.81
CA SER A 87 4.39 -9.33 -8.55
C SER A 87 4.31 -10.03 -7.20
N VAL A 88 4.03 -11.34 -7.23
CA VAL A 88 3.95 -12.15 -6.01
C VAL A 88 5.34 -12.71 -5.69
N PRO A 89 5.91 -12.39 -4.52
CA PRO A 89 7.21 -12.91 -4.13
C PRO A 89 7.17 -14.42 -3.86
N ALA A 90 8.24 -15.14 -4.17
CA ALA A 90 8.46 -16.53 -3.78
C ALA A 90 8.38 -16.70 -2.25
N ILE A 91 8.18 -17.93 -1.79
CA ILE A 91 7.88 -18.22 -0.38
C ILE A 91 8.94 -17.62 0.56
N GLU A 92 10.22 -17.83 0.28
CA GLU A 92 11.31 -17.34 1.14
C GLU A 92 11.46 -15.80 1.05
N VAL A 93 11.30 -15.22 -0.14
CA VAL A 93 11.30 -13.76 -0.32
C VAL A 93 10.14 -13.14 0.47
N ARG A 94 8.96 -13.76 0.40
CA ARG A 94 7.78 -13.33 1.16
C ARG A 94 8.00 -13.46 2.66
N ALA A 95 8.64 -14.54 3.12
CA ALA A 95 8.89 -14.76 4.54
C ALA A 95 9.76 -13.64 5.14
N VAL A 96 10.89 -13.31 4.54
CA VAL A 96 11.75 -12.21 5.02
C VAL A 96 11.06 -10.85 4.86
N GLN A 97 10.32 -10.62 3.77
CA GLN A 97 9.55 -9.38 3.59
C GLN A 97 8.43 -9.23 4.61
N ASN A 98 7.73 -10.32 4.98
CA ASN A 98 6.73 -10.31 6.04
C ASN A 98 7.36 -9.93 7.38
N TRP A 99 8.52 -10.53 7.70
CA TRP A 99 9.21 -10.18 8.93
C TRP A 99 9.61 -8.69 8.96
N ILE A 100 10.18 -8.17 7.87
CA ILE A 100 10.50 -6.74 7.74
C ILE A 100 9.23 -5.89 7.89
N ALA A 101 8.14 -6.27 7.21
CA ALA A 101 6.87 -5.53 7.26
C ALA A 101 6.28 -5.49 8.68
N THR A 102 6.25 -6.63 9.38
CA THR A 102 5.57 -6.76 10.68
C THR A 102 6.45 -6.34 11.85
N SER A 103 7.78 -6.44 11.75
CA SER A 103 8.69 -6.14 12.86
C SER A 103 9.36 -4.76 12.73
N ILE A 104 9.76 -4.37 11.51
CA ILE A 104 10.45 -3.10 11.29
C ILE A 104 9.46 -2.01 10.89
N LEU A 105 8.67 -2.23 9.82
CA LEU A 105 7.88 -1.17 9.23
C LEU A 105 6.61 -0.81 10.02
N THR A 106 6.17 -1.65 10.96
CA THR A 106 5.10 -1.33 11.92
C THR A 106 5.61 -0.83 13.27
N SER A 107 6.93 -0.72 13.44
CA SER A 107 7.54 -0.20 14.67
C SER A 107 7.14 1.26 14.93
N PRO A 108 7.12 1.71 16.21
CA PRO A 108 6.78 3.09 16.53
C PRO A 108 7.64 4.12 15.77
N GLY A 109 8.95 3.87 15.62
CA GLY A 109 9.84 4.77 14.90
C GLY A 109 9.59 4.83 13.40
N ALA A 110 9.22 3.72 12.77
CA ALA A 110 8.84 3.73 11.37
C ALA A 110 7.50 4.47 11.18
N VAL A 111 6.52 4.23 12.05
CA VAL A 111 5.22 4.90 12.01
C VAL A 111 5.35 6.41 12.26
N ALA A 112 6.23 6.84 13.17
CA ALA A 112 6.50 8.25 13.45
C ALA A 112 7.12 9.01 12.26
N GLN A 113 7.74 8.31 11.30
CA GLN A 113 8.28 8.93 10.08
C GLN A 113 7.26 9.05 8.95
N LEU A 114 6.05 8.52 9.12
CA LEU A 114 4.98 8.68 8.14
C LEU A 114 4.46 10.12 8.14
N SER A 115 4.05 10.59 6.97
CA SER A 115 3.35 11.86 6.86
C SER A 115 1.97 11.78 7.53
N GLU A 116 1.60 12.83 8.23
CA GLU A 116 0.25 13.00 8.76
C GLU A 116 -0.83 13.07 7.67
N ALA A 117 -0.46 13.44 6.44
CA ALA A 117 -1.36 13.44 5.29
C ALA A 117 -1.62 12.04 4.73
N SER A 118 -0.83 11.02 5.11
CA SER A 118 -0.99 9.65 4.62
C SER A 118 -2.24 8.99 5.22
N ARG A 119 -3.16 8.52 4.35
CA ARG A 119 -4.45 7.90 4.74
C ARG A 119 -4.58 6.45 4.26
N ALA A 120 -3.47 5.83 3.82
CA ALA A 120 -3.45 4.45 3.35
C ALA A 120 -2.37 3.64 4.06
N TYR A 121 -2.58 2.33 4.20
CA TYR A 121 -1.62 1.31 4.64
C TYR A 121 -1.13 1.40 6.09
N SER A 122 -1.50 2.42 6.86
CA SER A 122 -1.18 2.55 8.28
C SER A 122 -2.38 2.25 9.16
N LYS A 123 -2.15 1.86 10.40
CA LYS A 123 -3.21 1.61 11.38
C LYS A 123 -4.09 2.85 11.55
N GLY A 124 -5.41 2.66 11.52
CA GLY A 124 -6.38 3.77 11.61
C GLY A 124 -6.62 4.53 10.30
N SER A 125 -5.96 4.16 9.20
CA SER A 125 -6.25 4.67 7.87
C SER A 125 -7.56 4.10 7.34
N SER A 126 -8.37 4.96 6.69
CA SER A 126 -9.58 4.52 6.00
C SER A 126 -9.94 5.46 4.86
N ILE A 127 -10.65 4.92 3.87
CA ILE A 127 -11.21 5.71 2.75
C ILE A 127 -12.22 6.74 3.23
N ILE A 128 -12.95 6.45 4.32
CA ILE A 128 -13.95 7.34 4.91
C ILE A 128 -13.27 8.52 5.59
N ARG A 129 -12.22 8.26 6.39
CA ARG A 129 -11.43 9.31 7.04
C ARG A 129 -10.83 10.24 5.99
N ASN A 130 -10.24 9.67 4.93
CA ASN A 130 -9.69 10.44 3.83
C ASN A 130 -10.75 11.32 3.14
N ALA A 131 -11.93 10.77 2.83
CA ALA A 131 -13.00 11.50 2.18
C ALA A 131 -13.60 12.61 3.07
N ARG A 132 -13.66 12.38 4.40
CA ARG A 132 -14.22 13.32 5.36
C ARG A 132 -13.44 14.64 5.42
N GLU A 133 -12.13 14.60 5.27
CA GLU A 133 -11.28 15.80 5.29
C GLU A 133 -11.51 16.74 4.10
N HIS A 134 -12.15 16.26 3.03
CA HIS A 134 -12.45 17.02 1.82
C HIS A 134 -13.95 17.25 1.61
N ALA A 135 -14.78 16.85 2.58
CA ALA A 135 -16.23 16.96 2.47
C ALA A 135 -16.67 18.43 2.47
N GLY A 136 -17.62 18.78 1.57
CA GLY A 136 -18.15 20.13 1.44
C GLY A 136 -17.26 21.14 0.74
N ALA A 137 -16.01 20.81 0.43
CA ALA A 137 -15.10 21.74 -0.22
C ALA A 137 -15.59 22.10 -1.64
N PRO A 138 -15.69 23.41 -1.98
CA PRO A 138 -16.13 23.85 -3.31
C PRO A 138 -15.15 23.49 -4.41
N TRP A 139 -13.86 23.45 -4.11
CA TRP A 139 -12.80 23.13 -5.06
C TRP A 139 -11.96 21.94 -4.61
N ILE A 140 -11.74 20.99 -5.52
CA ILE A 140 -10.86 19.83 -5.30
C ILE A 140 -9.90 19.67 -6.47
N VAL A 141 -8.63 19.47 -6.18
CA VAL A 141 -7.61 18.98 -7.14
C VAL A 141 -7.33 17.52 -6.79
N LYS A 142 -7.62 16.64 -7.71
CA LYS A 142 -7.30 15.22 -7.63
C LYS A 142 -6.16 14.90 -8.58
N ILE A 143 -5.08 14.29 -8.05
CA ILE A 143 -3.88 13.95 -8.80
C ILE A 143 -3.56 12.46 -8.54
N ASP A 144 -3.32 11.70 -9.60
CA ASP A 144 -2.92 10.29 -9.54
C ASP A 144 -1.44 10.20 -9.94
N ILE A 145 -0.64 9.46 -9.18
CA ILE A 145 0.76 9.18 -9.51
C ILE A 145 0.82 7.97 -10.42
N HIS A 146 1.50 8.11 -11.56
CA HIS A 146 1.69 7.01 -12.50
C HIS A 146 2.63 5.96 -11.92
N ASP A 147 2.20 4.69 -11.90
CA ASP A 147 2.98 3.52 -11.45
C ASP A 147 3.70 3.78 -10.10
N PHE A 148 2.93 4.19 -9.08
CA PHE A 148 3.43 4.69 -7.80
C PHE A 148 4.45 3.76 -7.14
N PHE A 149 4.14 2.46 -6.97
CA PHE A 149 5.06 1.51 -6.35
C PHE A 149 6.31 1.32 -7.21
N GLU A 150 6.13 1.14 -8.50
CA GLU A 150 7.22 0.93 -9.45
C GLU A 150 8.09 2.18 -9.63
N SER A 151 7.59 3.36 -9.24
CA SER A 151 8.36 4.61 -9.24
C SER A 151 9.25 4.77 -8.01
N VAL A 152 9.04 3.98 -6.95
CA VAL A 152 9.90 3.97 -5.78
C VAL A 152 11.11 3.09 -6.03
N SER A 153 12.30 3.70 -6.08
CA SER A 153 13.57 3.02 -6.36
C SER A 153 14.18 2.36 -5.13
N GLU A 154 15.03 1.37 -5.37
CA GLU A 154 15.89 0.73 -4.36
C GLU A 154 16.69 1.74 -3.53
N ARG A 155 17.16 2.85 -4.15
CA ARG A 155 17.89 3.91 -3.48
C ARG A 155 17.02 4.64 -2.44
N GLN A 156 15.78 4.95 -2.77
CA GLN A 156 14.84 5.57 -1.83
C GLN A 156 14.50 4.63 -0.68
N VAL A 157 14.34 3.33 -0.95
CA VAL A 157 14.14 2.29 0.07
C VAL A 157 15.35 2.16 0.99
N TYR A 158 16.57 2.20 0.44
CA TYR A 158 17.81 2.25 1.22
C TYR A 158 17.79 3.40 2.23
N TRP A 159 17.46 4.62 1.79
CA TRP A 159 17.41 5.78 2.66
C TRP A 159 16.29 5.72 3.71
N ALA A 160 15.17 5.09 3.39
CA ALA A 160 14.12 4.85 4.38
C ALA A 160 14.65 3.98 5.54
N PHE A 161 15.40 2.91 5.27
CA PHE A 161 16.03 2.10 6.31
C PHE A 161 17.17 2.83 7.03
N ARG A 162 17.95 3.67 6.32
CA ARG A 162 19.02 4.47 6.95
C ARG A 162 18.48 5.43 8.01
N LYS A 163 17.35 6.07 7.74
CA LYS A 163 16.67 6.97 8.69
C LYS A 163 16.20 6.24 9.96
N LEU A 164 15.91 4.95 9.88
CA LEU A 164 15.56 4.12 11.03
C LEU A 164 16.79 3.73 11.89
N GLY A 165 18.01 3.96 11.43
CA GLY A 165 19.25 3.72 12.17
C GLY A 165 20.05 2.51 11.71
N TYR A 166 19.57 1.73 10.75
CA TYR A 166 20.26 0.51 10.31
C TYR A 166 21.62 0.79 9.66
N PRO A 167 22.61 -0.15 9.80
CA PRO A 167 23.91 -0.04 9.14
C PRO A 167 23.79 0.03 7.61
N ALA A 168 24.71 0.74 6.97
CA ALA A 168 24.66 1.02 5.53
C ALA A 168 24.56 -0.25 4.67
N LEU A 169 25.38 -1.27 4.95
CA LEU A 169 25.37 -2.53 4.21
C LEU A 169 24.02 -3.25 4.36
N LEU A 170 23.52 -3.36 5.59
CA LEU A 170 22.22 -3.99 5.84
C LEU A 170 21.07 -3.23 5.18
N CYS A 171 21.11 -1.88 5.13
CA CYS A 171 20.12 -1.09 4.42
C CYS A 171 20.10 -1.40 2.92
N LEU A 172 21.28 -1.58 2.29
CA LEU A 172 21.37 -2.01 0.90
C LEU A 172 20.80 -3.42 0.71
N GLU A 173 21.14 -4.35 1.59
CA GLU A 173 20.66 -5.73 1.55
C GLU A 173 19.13 -5.79 1.72
N MET A 174 18.58 -5.07 2.70
CA MET A 174 17.12 -4.99 2.90
C MET A 174 16.41 -4.28 1.73
N ALA A 175 17.02 -3.23 1.17
CA ALA A 175 16.46 -2.56 -0.01
C ALA A 175 16.38 -3.52 -1.21
N ARG A 176 17.41 -4.34 -1.45
CA ARG A 176 17.40 -5.36 -2.49
C ARG A 176 16.41 -6.49 -2.24
N ILE A 177 16.22 -6.90 -0.99
CA ILE A 177 15.21 -7.88 -0.59
C ILE A 177 13.78 -7.33 -0.83
N CYS A 178 13.55 -6.04 -0.58
CA CYS A 178 12.23 -5.40 -0.72
C CYS A 178 11.91 -4.94 -2.14
N THR A 179 12.87 -4.96 -3.07
CA THR A 179 12.70 -4.50 -4.45
C THR A 179 12.97 -5.61 -5.45
N ARG A 180 12.44 -5.45 -6.65
CA ARG A 180 12.72 -6.33 -7.79
C ARG A 180 13.26 -5.55 -8.97
N VAL A 181 14.06 -6.20 -9.81
CA VAL A 181 14.42 -5.71 -11.14
C VAL A 181 13.42 -6.25 -12.15
N THR A 182 13.00 -5.46 -13.11
CA THR A 182 12.20 -5.94 -14.24
C THR A 182 13.12 -6.54 -15.29
N PRO A 183 12.97 -7.83 -15.66
CA PRO A 183 13.80 -8.46 -16.69
C PRO A 183 13.67 -7.72 -18.03
N PRO A 184 14.76 -7.60 -18.81
CA PRO A 184 14.77 -6.90 -20.10
C PRO A 184 13.74 -7.40 -21.13
N ALA A 185 13.42 -8.69 -21.09
CA ALA A 185 12.56 -9.34 -22.07
C ALA A 185 11.06 -9.04 -21.93
N VAL A 186 10.62 -8.51 -20.77
CA VAL A 186 9.18 -8.43 -20.45
C VAL A 186 8.55 -7.08 -20.81
N ASP A 187 9.33 -5.99 -20.95
CA ASP A 187 8.75 -4.65 -21.04
C ASP A 187 9.57 -3.67 -21.90
N HIS A 188 9.53 -3.79 -23.21
CA HIS A 188 10.20 -2.83 -24.13
C HIS A 188 9.73 -1.38 -23.98
N TRP A 189 8.49 -1.14 -23.56
CA TRP A 189 7.90 0.20 -23.44
C TRP A 189 8.13 0.84 -22.06
N ARG A 190 8.27 0.03 -20.98
CA ARG A 190 8.55 0.52 -19.62
C ARG A 190 10.01 0.91 -19.41
N LYS A 191 10.94 0.31 -20.14
CA LYS A 191 12.37 0.57 -20.02
C LYS A 191 12.73 2.05 -20.14
N ARG A 192 12.19 2.76 -21.14
CA ARG A 192 12.52 4.16 -21.42
C ARG A 192 12.10 5.09 -20.28
N ASP A 193 10.87 4.92 -19.76
CA ASP A 193 10.31 5.81 -18.75
C ASP A 193 10.95 5.61 -17.40
N PHE A 194 11.27 4.36 -17.00
CA PHE A 194 11.90 4.07 -15.74
C PHE A 194 13.37 4.49 -15.70
N GLN A 195 14.14 4.22 -16.73
CA GLN A 195 15.54 4.63 -16.83
C GLN A 195 15.68 6.15 -16.75
N TRP A 196 14.79 6.87 -17.44
CA TRP A 196 14.79 8.33 -17.42
C TRP A 196 14.46 8.89 -16.03
N ARG A 197 13.45 8.36 -15.35
CA ARG A 197 13.04 8.79 -14.01
C ARG A 197 14.15 8.59 -12.98
N TRP A 198 14.83 7.45 -12.99
CA TRP A 198 15.88 7.16 -12.02
C TRP A 198 17.17 7.92 -12.28
N ASN A 199 17.50 8.21 -13.53
CA ASN A 199 18.65 9.05 -13.87
C ASN A 199 18.48 10.50 -13.45
N GLN A 200 17.22 10.95 -13.20
CA GLN A 200 16.91 12.29 -12.73
C GLN A 200 16.79 12.41 -11.20
N GLN A 201 16.74 11.28 -10.48
CA GLN A 201 16.75 11.32 -9.02
C GLN A 201 18.10 11.84 -8.53
N ARG A 202 18.08 13.01 -7.87
CA ARG A 202 19.26 13.55 -7.22
C ARG A 202 19.67 12.62 -6.07
N GLU A 203 20.91 12.16 -6.09
CA GLU A 203 21.45 11.37 -4.99
C GLU A 203 21.88 12.33 -3.87
N PRO A 204 21.53 12.02 -2.60
CA PRO A 204 22.15 12.70 -1.47
C PRO A 204 23.67 12.51 -1.49
N ALA A 205 24.43 13.54 -1.09
CA ALA A 205 25.88 13.44 -0.98
C ALA A 205 26.29 12.25 -0.09
N GLY A 206 27.32 11.50 -0.48
CA GLY A 206 27.81 10.33 0.25
C GLY A 206 27.09 9.01 -0.06
N THR A 207 26.30 8.92 -1.14
CA THR A 207 25.69 7.67 -1.59
C THR A 207 26.75 6.73 -2.22
N PHE A 208 26.38 5.42 -2.25
CA PHE A 208 27.17 4.42 -2.95
C PHE A 208 27.38 4.77 -4.43
N PRO A 209 28.43 4.20 -5.08
CA PRO A 209 28.66 4.38 -6.50
C PRO A 209 27.37 4.16 -7.30
N PRO A 210 27.13 4.89 -8.37
CA PRO A 210 25.91 4.79 -9.12
C PRO A 210 25.74 3.37 -9.66
N TYR A 211 24.61 2.75 -9.33
CA TYR A 211 24.20 1.52 -9.98
C TYR A 211 23.95 1.80 -11.47
N SER A 212 24.22 0.83 -12.35
CA SER A 212 23.70 0.92 -13.69
C SER A 212 22.17 0.96 -13.63
N ALA A 213 21.53 1.80 -14.42
CA ALA A 213 20.06 1.93 -14.47
C ALA A 213 19.34 0.58 -14.70
N GLN A 214 20.00 -0.37 -15.37
CA GLN A 214 19.48 -1.71 -15.64
C GLN A 214 19.41 -2.61 -14.38
N GLN A 215 20.16 -2.29 -13.33
CA GLN A 215 20.25 -3.10 -12.11
C GLN A 215 19.51 -2.48 -10.91
N ILE A 216 19.01 -1.26 -11.03
CA ILE A 216 18.25 -0.62 -9.94
C ILE A 216 16.89 -1.29 -9.80
N GLY A 217 16.59 -1.75 -8.59
CA GLY A 217 15.30 -2.32 -8.25
C GLY A 217 14.25 -1.26 -7.96
N HIS A 218 12.98 -1.67 -8.02
CA HIS A 218 11.82 -0.87 -7.66
C HIS A 218 10.88 -1.66 -6.76
N LEU A 219 9.99 -0.99 -6.03
CA LEU A 219 8.98 -1.68 -5.23
C LEU A 219 8.03 -2.48 -6.14
N PRO A 220 7.83 -3.78 -5.87
CA PRO A 220 6.87 -4.59 -6.61
C PRO A 220 5.45 -4.37 -6.10
N GLN A 221 4.48 -4.33 -7.01
CA GLN A 221 3.07 -4.34 -6.62
C GLN A 221 2.65 -5.76 -6.21
N GLY A 222 2.46 -6.01 -4.92
CA GLY A 222 2.10 -7.32 -4.36
C GLY A 222 3.07 -7.85 -3.30
N SER A 223 4.13 -7.12 -2.99
CA SER A 223 5.03 -7.41 -1.88
C SER A 223 4.45 -6.89 -0.55
N PRO A 224 4.66 -7.62 0.57
CA PRO A 224 4.22 -7.18 1.89
C PRO A 224 4.84 -5.86 2.37
N THR A 225 6.05 -5.55 1.95
CA THR A 225 6.78 -4.34 2.37
C THR A 225 6.45 -3.09 1.56
N SER A 226 5.98 -3.25 0.31
CA SER A 226 5.78 -2.13 -0.62
C SER A 226 4.83 -1.04 -0.09
N PRO A 227 3.70 -1.36 0.58
CA PRO A 227 2.78 -0.34 1.07
C PRO A 227 3.42 0.64 2.06
N MET A 228 4.08 0.13 3.10
CA MET A 228 4.69 0.98 4.12
C MET A 228 5.96 1.69 3.61
N LEU A 229 6.80 1.01 2.83
CA LEU A 229 7.99 1.63 2.22
C LEU A 229 7.61 2.77 1.28
N SER A 230 6.55 2.62 0.48
CA SER A 230 6.07 3.71 -0.36
C SER A 230 5.60 4.91 0.44
N ASN A 231 4.98 4.69 1.61
CA ASN A 231 4.58 5.78 2.51
C ASN A 231 5.78 6.49 3.14
N LEU A 232 6.80 5.74 3.58
CA LEU A 232 8.02 6.33 4.15
C LEU A 232 8.78 7.18 3.12
N VAL A 233 8.84 6.72 1.88
CA VAL A 233 9.46 7.49 0.78
C VAL A 233 8.64 8.73 0.44
N ALA A 234 7.32 8.59 0.36
CA ALA A 234 6.42 9.69 0.01
C ALA A 234 6.33 10.78 1.08
N ALA A 235 6.66 10.47 2.34
CA ALA A 235 6.63 11.44 3.43
C ALA A 235 7.47 12.72 3.14
N GLN A 236 8.50 12.62 2.30
CA GLN A 236 9.34 13.77 1.93
C GLN A 236 8.57 14.81 1.13
N PHE A 237 7.87 14.40 0.07
CA PHE A 237 7.08 15.33 -0.73
C PHE A 237 5.74 15.67 -0.07
N ASP A 238 5.20 14.80 0.80
CA ASP A 238 3.97 15.09 1.54
C ASP A 238 4.11 16.35 2.40
N GLN A 239 5.28 16.57 3.05
CA GLN A 239 5.53 17.77 3.85
C GLN A 239 5.44 19.05 3.02
N GLU A 240 5.99 19.04 1.80
CA GLU A 240 5.88 20.18 0.89
C GLU A 240 4.42 20.40 0.45
N PHE A 241 3.66 19.32 0.22
CA PHE A 241 2.26 19.44 -0.18
C PHE A 241 1.34 19.91 0.94
N ILE A 242 1.62 19.53 2.20
CA ILE A 242 0.94 20.09 3.37
C ILE A 242 1.18 21.60 3.43
N ARG A 243 2.44 22.03 3.27
CA ARG A 243 2.80 23.46 3.28
C ARG A 243 2.09 24.23 2.16
N ILE A 244 2.15 23.72 0.93
CA ILE A 244 1.49 24.34 -0.23
C ILE A 244 -0.02 24.42 -0.01
N ALA A 245 -0.67 23.37 0.47
CA ALA A 245 -2.10 23.38 0.73
C ALA A 245 -2.45 24.47 1.77
N SER A 246 -1.68 24.54 2.86
CA SER A 246 -1.88 25.51 3.94
C SER A 246 -1.69 26.97 3.48
N GLU A 247 -0.73 27.25 2.61
CA GLU A 247 -0.49 28.59 2.02
C GLU A 247 -1.72 29.14 1.27
N TYR A 248 -2.55 28.24 0.72
CA TYR A 248 -3.78 28.59 0.00
C TYR A 248 -5.05 28.31 0.82
N GLY A 249 -4.93 28.13 2.15
CA GLY A 249 -6.08 27.86 3.03
C GLY A 249 -6.77 26.53 2.73
N GLY A 250 -6.05 25.54 2.23
CA GLY A 250 -6.57 24.24 1.83
C GLY A 250 -6.08 23.08 2.69
N VAL A 251 -6.61 21.91 2.41
CA VAL A 251 -6.25 20.62 3.03
C VAL A 251 -5.66 19.70 1.99
N TYR A 252 -4.58 19.00 2.36
CA TYR A 252 -3.95 17.96 1.55
C TYR A 252 -4.02 16.61 2.26
N THR A 253 -4.38 15.57 1.53
CA THR A 253 -4.22 14.17 1.95
C THR A 253 -3.73 13.29 0.80
N ARG A 254 -3.11 12.17 1.15
CA ARG A 254 -2.70 11.13 0.20
C ARG A 254 -3.24 9.76 0.58
N TYR A 255 -3.90 9.11 -0.36
CA TYR A 255 -4.31 7.71 -0.24
C TYR A 255 -3.57 6.88 -1.29
N ALA A 256 -2.45 6.26 -0.91
CA ALA A 256 -1.53 5.57 -1.83
C ALA A 256 -1.01 6.50 -2.94
N ASP A 257 -1.44 6.27 -4.19
CA ASP A 257 -1.14 7.02 -5.41
C ASP A 257 -2.09 8.21 -5.67
N ASP A 258 -3.22 8.28 -4.95
CA ASP A 258 -4.20 9.38 -5.05
C ASP A 258 -3.81 10.54 -4.10
N LEU A 259 -3.44 11.70 -4.65
CA LEU A 259 -3.23 12.95 -3.92
C LEU A 259 -4.46 13.84 -4.07
N ILE A 260 -4.96 14.35 -2.97
CA ILE A 260 -6.17 15.18 -2.94
C ILE A 260 -5.84 16.49 -2.24
N PHE A 261 -6.14 17.60 -2.93
CA PHE A 261 -6.14 18.94 -2.34
C PHE A 261 -7.57 19.49 -2.38
N SER A 262 -8.02 20.13 -1.32
CA SER A 262 -9.32 20.80 -1.27
C SER A 262 -9.19 22.21 -0.71
N PHE A 263 -9.98 23.15 -1.21
CA PHE A 263 -9.90 24.56 -0.87
C PHE A 263 -11.30 25.12 -0.57
N SER A 264 -11.39 25.88 0.55
CA SER A 264 -12.62 26.55 0.98
C SER A 264 -12.27 27.82 1.79
N PRO A 265 -12.35 29.03 1.21
CA PRO A 265 -12.65 29.33 -0.19
C PRO A 265 -11.56 28.89 -1.14
N GLY A 266 -11.83 28.87 -2.45
CA GLY A 266 -10.86 28.50 -3.48
C GLY A 266 -11.23 29.06 -4.83
N SER A 267 -10.33 28.94 -5.78
CA SER A 267 -10.53 29.35 -7.17
C SER A 267 -9.90 28.34 -8.14
N ARG A 268 -10.28 28.43 -9.42
CA ARG A 268 -9.64 27.65 -10.48
C ARG A 268 -8.16 28.01 -10.62
N ALA A 269 -7.82 29.29 -10.43
CA ALA A 269 -6.44 29.77 -10.49
C ALA A 269 -5.58 29.15 -9.37
N THR A 270 -6.07 29.16 -8.12
CA THR A 270 -5.42 28.45 -7.00
C THR A 270 -5.15 26.99 -7.32
N CYS A 271 -6.16 26.28 -7.82
CA CYS A 271 -6.03 24.87 -8.20
C CYS A 271 -4.97 24.64 -9.29
N GLN A 272 -4.86 25.53 -10.27
CA GLN A 272 -3.84 25.45 -11.33
C GLN A 272 -2.42 25.68 -10.81
N VAL A 273 -2.25 26.66 -9.91
CA VAL A 273 -0.96 26.93 -9.25
C VAL A 273 -0.50 25.70 -8.45
N VAL A 274 -1.38 25.18 -7.59
CA VAL A 274 -1.09 23.97 -6.78
C VAL A 274 -0.75 22.77 -7.68
N LEU A 275 -1.51 22.55 -8.75
CA LEU A 275 -1.24 21.47 -9.68
C LEU A 275 0.13 21.61 -10.38
N LYS A 276 0.49 22.84 -10.80
CA LYS A 276 1.81 23.11 -11.41
C LYS A 276 2.93 22.83 -10.43
N HIS A 277 2.80 23.29 -9.19
CA HIS A 277 3.79 23.08 -8.13
C HIS A 277 3.92 21.59 -7.78
N THR A 278 2.80 20.89 -7.57
CA THR A 278 2.79 19.44 -7.31
C THR A 278 3.51 18.65 -8.41
N ARG A 279 3.32 19.00 -9.68
CA ARG A 279 4.04 18.35 -10.81
C ARG A 279 5.55 18.55 -10.72
N LYS A 280 6.00 19.74 -10.36
CA LYS A 280 7.42 20.06 -10.21
C LYS A 280 8.02 19.22 -9.08
N VAL A 281 7.44 19.27 -7.89
CA VAL A 281 7.92 18.55 -6.71
C VAL A 281 7.93 17.03 -6.93
N LEU A 282 6.85 16.46 -7.49
CA LEU A 282 6.83 15.04 -7.83
C LEU A 282 7.95 14.66 -8.81
N GLY A 283 8.22 15.51 -9.81
CA GLY A 283 9.32 15.30 -10.76
C GLY A 283 10.69 15.29 -10.09
N GLU A 284 10.93 16.18 -9.13
CA GLU A 284 12.16 16.25 -8.33
C GLU A 284 12.38 14.99 -7.48
N HIS A 285 11.29 14.36 -7.03
CA HIS A 285 11.32 13.09 -6.30
C HIS A 285 11.23 11.83 -7.20
N GLY A 286 11.29 11.98 -8.52
CA GLY A 286 11.25 10.86 -9.47
C GLY A 286 9.87 10.28 -9.76
N PHE A 287 8.79 10.99 -9.40
CA PHE A 287 7.42 10.59 -9.67
C PHE A 287 6.82 11.36 -10.85
N VAL A 288 5.89 10.73 -11.55
CA VAL A 288 5.20 11.33 -12.70
C VAL A 288 3.71 11.33 -12.49
N VAL A 289 3.09 12.48 -12.76
CA VAL A 289 1.64 12.66 -12.68
C VAL A 289 0.93 11.95 -13.83
N ASN A 290 -0.09 11.17 -13.54
CA ASN A 290 -1.00 10.61 -14.51
C ASN A 290 -1.99 11.68 -15.01
N ARG A 291 -1.67 12.32 -16.14
CA ARG A 291 -2.47 13.42 -16.69
C ARG A 291 -3.92 13.03 -16.97
N LYS A 292 -4.19 11.78 -17.38
CA LYS A 292 -5.54 11.30 -17.73
C LYS A 292 -6.45 11.18 -16.51
N LYS A 293 -5.88 10.98 -15.31
CA LYS A 293 -6.62 10.85 -14.05
C LYS A 293 -6.51 12.08 -13.15
N THR A 294 -5.85 13.13 -13.62
CA THR A 294 -5.71 14.38 -12.88
C THR A 294 -6.84 15.32 -13.23
N HIS A 295 -7.59 15.78 -12.21
CA HIS A 295 -8.79 16.60 -12.40
C HIS A 295 -8.82 17.78 -11.43
N ILE A 296 -9.27 18.92 -11.91
CA ILE A 296 -9.70 20.06 -11.10
C ILE A 296 -11.22 20.08 -11.11
N LEU A 297 -11.84 19.94 -9.94
CA LEU A 297 -13.27 19.87 -9.75
C LEU A 297 -13.75 21.11 -8.99
N GLY A 298 -14.54 21.95 -9.66
CA GLY A 298 -15.09 23.20 -9.11
C GLY A 298 -16.51 23.05 -8.54
N PRO A 299 -17.14 24.19 -8.17
CA PRO A 299 -18.54 24.24 -7.76
C PRO A 299 -19.45 23.61 -8.82
N GLY A 300 -20.48 22.90 -8.41
CA GLY A 300 -21.41 22.19 -9.30
C GLY A 300 -20.92 20.85 -9.84
N ALA A 301 -19.61 20.58 -9.86
CA ALA A 301 -19.09 19.28 -10.25
C ALA A 301 -19.34 18.22 -9.18
N ARG A 302 -19.59 16.97 -9.60
CA ARG A 302 -19.62 15.83 -8.69
C ARG A 302 -18.19 15.50 -8.24
N LYS A 303 -17.92 15.63 -6.96
CA LYS A 303 -16.62 15.38 -6.34
C LYS A 303 -16.59 14.00 -5.69
N THR A 304 -15.55 13.24 -5.98
CA THR A 304 -15.36 11.92 -5.38
C THR A 304 -13.93 11.75 -4.87
N VAL A 305 -13.80 11.36 -3.60
CA VAL A 305 -12.54 11.06 -2.93
C VAL A 305 -12.58 9.61 -2.47
N THR A 306 -11.57 8.81 -2.80
CA THR A 306 -11.48 7.37 -2.47
C THR A 306 -12.78 6.58 -2.71
N GLY A 307 -13.52 6.95 -3.76
CA GLY A 307 -14.77 6.28 -4.13
C GLY A 307 -16.04 6.81 -3.49
N LEU A 308 -15.96 7.73 -2.52
CA LEU A 308 -17.09 8.38 -1.85
C LEU A 308 -17.39 9.75 -2.44
N VAL A 309 -18.65 10.15 -2.45
CA VAL A 309 -19.09 11.49 -2.86
C VAL A 309 -18.89 12.46 -1.70
N VAL A 310 -18.24 13.61 -1.95
CA VAL A 310 -17.85 14.60 -0.93
C VAL A 310 -18.40 15.99 -1.21
N ASN A 311 -19.50 16.09 -1.93
CA ASN A 311 -20.15 17.38 -2.23
C ASN A 311 -20.81 18.03 -1.01
N ASP A 312 -21.26 17.22 -0.05
CA ASP A 312 -21.93 17.65 1.17
C ASP A 312 -20.95 17.64 2.36
N ALA A 313 -21.39 18.13 3.52
CA ALA A 313 -20.60 18.17 4.75
C ALA A 313 -20.12 16.78 5.25
N MET A 314 -20.76 15.71 4.81
CA MET A 314 -20.35 14.33 5.11
C MET A 314 -20.21 13.52 3.84
N PRO A 315 -19.22 12.60 3.79
CA PRO A 315 -19.06 11.67 2.67
C PRO A 315 -20.31 10.81 2.48
N ARG A 316 -20.68 10.57 1.21
CA ARG A 316 -21.83 9.74 0.85
C ARG A 316 -21.43 8.61 -0.11
N LEU A 317 -22.21 7.55 -0.11
CA LEU A 317 -22.12 6.48 -1.10
C LEU A 317 -22.52 6.99 -2.49
N LYS A 318 -21.89 6.40 -3.51
CA LYS A 318 -22.38 6.59 -4.88
C LYS A 318 -23.79 6.00 -5.01
N ARG A 319 -24.67 6.67 -5.76
CA ARG A 319 -26.04 6.19 -6.02
C ARG A 319 -26.07 4.74 -6.54
N GLN A 320 -25.09 4.38 -7.38
CA GLN A 320 -24.97 3.02 -7.93
C GLN A 320 -24.82 1.94 -6.83
N ILE A 321 -24.08 2.22 -5.76
CA ILE A 321 -23.90 1.27 -4.64
C ILE A 321 -25.21 1.10 -3.90
N LYS A 322 -25.91 2.22 -3.59
CA LYS A 322 -27.22 2.19 -2.94
C LYS A 322 -28.26 1.42 -3.77
N SER A 323 -28.36 1.78 -5.06
CA SER A 323 -29.29 1.08 -5.97
C SER A 323 -28.99 -0.41 -6.08
N HIS A 324 -27.70 -0.79 -6.11
CA HIS A 324 -27.32 -2.20 -6.16
C HIS A 324 -27.76 -2.96 -4.90
N ILE A 325 -27.58 -2.38 -3.71
CA ILE A 325 -28.02 -2.97 -2.44
C ILE A 325 -29.54 -3.08 -2.41
N GLU A 326 -30.28 -2.02 -2.75
CA GLU A 326 -31.73 -2.00 -2.74
C GLU A 326 -32.34 -3.02 -3.71
N VAL A 327 -31.86 -3.06 -4.95
CA VAL A 327 -32.29 -4.00 -5.97
C VAL A 327 -32.01 -5.44 -5.53
N ALA A 328 -30.81 -5.71 -5.00
CA ALA A 328 -30.45 -7.04 -4.53
C ALA A 328 -31.38 -7.50 -3.40
N LEU A 329 -31.58 -6.68 -2.37
CA LEU A 329 -32.47 -7.01 -1.25
C LEU A 329 -33.92 -7.22 -1.72
N HIS A 330 -34.43 -6.33 -2.57
CA HIS A 330 -35.79 -6.42 -3.09
C HIS A 330 -36.03 -7.74 -3.84
N TYR A 331 -35.14 -8.11 -4.77
CA TYR A 331 -35.33 -9.34 -5.54
C TYR A 331 -35.09 -10.61 -4.73
N ILE A 332 -34.20 -10.60 -3.74
CA ILE A 332 -34.05 -11.74 -2.83
C ILE A 332 -35.32 -11.94 -1.99
N GLU A 333 -35.91 -10.86 -1.51
CA GLU A 333 -37.17 -10.89 -0.74
C GLU A 333 -38.35 -11.39 -1.60
N ALA A 334 -38.42 -10.95 -2.86
CA ALA A 334 -39.55 -11.27 -3.76
C ALA A 334 -39.43 -12.64 -4.42
N LYS A 335 -38.24 -13.06 -4.82
CA LYS A 335 -38.01 -14.25 -5.65
C LYS A 335 -37.16 -15.34 -4.97
N GLY A 336 -36.55 -15.02 -3.83
CA GLY A 336 -35.67 -15.91 -3.11
C GLY A 336 -34.19 -15.76 -3.50
N LEU A 337 -33.31 -16.26 -2.60
CA LEU A 337 -31.87 -16.15 -2.71
C LEU A 337 -31.29 -16.87 -3.93
N ILE A 338 -31.74 -18.09 -4.21
CA ILE A 338 -31.20 -18.93 -5.29
C ILE A 338 -31.47 -18.29 -6.64
N GLU A 339 -32.75 -17.96 -6.91
CA GLU A 339 -33.17 -17.40 -8.19
C GLU A 339 -32.45 -16.05 -8.47
N HIS A 340 -32.37 -15.18 -7.46
CA HIS A 340 -31.67 -13.92 -7.65
C HIS A 340 -30.15 -14.09 -7.83
N ALA A 341 -29.51 -15.01 -7.12
CA ALA A 341 -28.09 -15.31 -7.31
C ALA A 341 -27.79 -15.81 -8.73
N GLN A 342 -28.67 -16.64 -9.29
CA GLN A 342 -28.59 -17.11 -10.68
C GLN A 342 -28.73 -15.93 -11.67
N PHE A 343 -29.72 -15.07 -11.47
CA PHE A 343 -29.92 -13.86 -12.28
C PHE A 343 -28.69 -12.93 -12.23
N ALA A 344 -28.09 -12.75 -11.05
CA ALA A 344 -26.87 -12.01 -10.86
C ALA A 344 -25.61 -12.72 -11.42
N ARG A 345 -25.78 -13.85 -12.11
CA ARG A 345 -24.70 -14.70 -12.65
C ARG A 345 -23.67 -15.12 -11.60
N SER A 346 -24.09 -15.26 -10.36
CA SER A 346 -23.23 -15.79 -9.30
C SER A 346 -23.33 -17.32 -9.30
N LYS A 347 -22.19 -18.00 -9.38
CA LYS A 347 -22.11 -19.45 -9.34
C LYS A 347 -22.48 -20.07 -7.99
N HIS A 348 -22.40 -19.26 -6.92
CA HIS A 348 -22.61 -19.70 -5.55
C HIS A 348 -23.47 -18.69 -4.77
N PRO A 349 -24.70 -19.07 -4.37
CA PRO A 349 -25.61 -18.18 -3.62
C PRO A 349 -25.01 -17.63 -2.31
N ILE A 350 -24.26 -18.46 -1.57
CA ILE A 350 -23.57 -18.02 -0.34
C ILE A 350 -22.51 -16.95 -0.63
N ALA A 351 -21.68 -17.15 -1.68
CA ALA A 351 -20.68 -16.17 -2.06
C ALA A 351 -21.32 -14.82 -2.47
N TYR A 352 -22.48 -14.88 -3.13
CA TYR A 352 -23.27 -13.70 -3.46
C TYR A 352 -23.77 -12.99 -2.20
N LEU A 353 -24.34 -13.73 -1.26
CA LEU A 353 -24.85 -13.20 0.00
C LEU A 353 -23.72 -12.58 0.85
N ASN A 354 -22.56 -13.22 0.92
CA ASN A 354 -21.37 -12.68 1.60
C ASN A 354 -20.88 -11.38 0.93
N HIS A 355 -20.90 -11.31 -0.39
CA HIS A 355 -20.56 -10.08 -1.11
C HIS A 355 -21.55 -8.94 -0.79
N LEU A 356 -22.86 -9.23 -0.82
CA LEU A 356 -23.91 -8.28 -0.46
C LEU A 356 -23.77 -7.81 1.00
N SER A 357 -23.52 -8.75 1.93
CA SER A 357 -23.23 -8.44 3.34
C SER A 357 -22.06 -7.48 3.47
N GLY A 358 -20.94 -7.72 2.78
CA GLY A 358 -19.79 -6.82 2.76
C GLY A 358 -20.13 -5.42 2.22
N LEU A 359 -20.98 -5.32 1.19
CA LEU A 359 -21.44 -4.02 0.67
C LEU A 359 -22.33 -3.29 1.66
N ILE A 360 -23.22 -4.01 2.37
CA ILE A 360 -24.09 -3.42 3.39
C ILE A 360 -23.28 -2.95 4.61
N GLU A 361 -22.30 -3.72 5.08
CA GLU A 361 -21.40 -3.28 6.16
C GLU A 361 -20.59 -2.05 5.76
N PHE A 362 -20.12 -2.00 4.52
CA PHE A 362 -19.49 -0.80 3.98
C PHE A 362 -20.49 0.39 3.96
N ALA A 363 -21.74 0.14 3.57
CA ALA A 363 -22.77 1.18 3.58
C ALA A 363 -23.05 1.68 5.02
N ARG A 364 -23.11 0.81 6.01
CA ARG A 364 -23.25 1.16 7.44
C ARG A 364 -22.13 2.07 7.92
N SER A 365 -20.89 1.78 7.52
CA SER A 365 -19.73 2.58 7.91
C SER A 365 -19.71 3.99 7.32
N VAL A 366 -20.33 4.20 6.14
CA VAL A 366 -20.38 5.50 5.43
C VAL A 366 -21.67 6.28 5.74
N GLU A 367 -22.83 5.64 5.62
CA GLU A 367 -24.16 6.21 5.84
C GLU A 367 -24.97 5.30 6.77
N PRO A 368 -24.81 5.42 8.11
CA PRO A 368 -25.42 4.50 9.08
C PRO A 368 -26.93 4.34 8.90
N LYS A 369 -27.69 5.44 8.69
CA LYS A 369 -29.14 5.38 8.52
C LYS A 369 -29.56 4.44 7.38
N PHE A 370 -28.91 4.55 6.22
CA PHE A 370 -29.18 3.68 5.06
C PHE A 370 -28.68 2.26 5.30
N GLY A 371 -27.45 2.14 5.79
CA GLY A 371 -26.81 0.84 6.00
C GLY A 371 -27.51 -0.01 7.06
N ASP A 372 -27.98 0.58 8.17
CA ASP A 372 -28.70 -0.14 9.22
C ASP A 372 -30.09 -0.61 8.74
N ALA A 373 -30.77 0.19 7.91
CA ALA A 373 -32.03 -0.25 7.29
C ALA A 373 -31.80 -1.45 6.35
N ALA A 374 -30.77 -1.40 5.52
CA ALA A 374 -30.41 -2.51 4.64
C ALA A 374 -29.94 -3.76 5.42
N PHE A 375 -29.23 -3.55 6.52
CA PHE A 375 -28.75 -4.65 7.38
C PHE A 375 -29.91 -5.40 8.06
N ARG A 376 -30.92 -4.69 8.58
CA ARG A 376 -32.12 -5.35 9.14
C ARG A 376 -32.83 -6.23 8.10
N ARG A 377 -32.97 -5.75 6.87
CA ARG A 377 -33.53 -6.58 5.77
C ARG A 377 -32.69 -7.80 5.50
N LEU A 378 -31.36 -7.65 5.46
CA LEU A 378 -30.44 -8.75 5.29
C LEU A 378 -30.56 -9.79 6.41
N GLN A 379 -30.68 -9.37 7.68
CA GLN A 379 -30.90 -10.29 8.82
C GLN A 379 -32.19 -11.11 8.65
N THR A 380 -33.27 -10.49 8.17
CA THR A 380 -34.52 -11.20 7.88
C THR A 380 -34.33 -12.24 6.76
N ILE A 381 -33.52 -11.91 5.73
CA ILE A 381 -33.18 -12.86 4.67
C ILE A 381 -32.37 -14.03 5.22
N TYR A 382 -31.39 -13.79 6.11
CA TYR A 382 -30.62 -14.85 6.76
C TYR A 382 -31.53 -15.77 7.60
N ALA A 383 -32.43 -15.21 8.39
CA ALA A 383 -33.37 -15.98 9.23
C ALA A 383 -34.29 -16.88 8.37
N LYS A 384 -34.86 -16.31 7.31
CA LYS A 384 -35.74 -17.05 6.38
C LYS A 384 -35.05 -18.19 5.59
N ASN A 385 -33.75 -18.08 5.39
CA ASN A 385 -32.94 -19.00 4.59
C ASN A 385 -31.94 -19.82 5.42
N ALA A 386 -32.09 -19.89 6.74
CA ALA A 386 -31.09 -20.49 7.63
C ALA A 386 -30.75 -21.93 7.30
N GLU A 387 -31.77 -22.77 7.04
CA GLU A 387 -31.59 -24.18 6.66
C GLU A 387 -30.88 -24.31 5.30
N LEU A 388 -31.30 -23.52 4.31
CA LEU A 388 -30.70 -23.51 2.98
C LEU A 388 -29.20 -23.06 3.06
N ILE A 389 -28.90 -22.05 3.84
CA ILE A 389 -27.53 -21.56 4.04
C ILE A 389 -26.67 -22.62 4.73
N GLY A 390 -27.22 -23.31 5.75
CA GLY A 390 -26.57 -24.44 6.43
C GLY A 390 -26.21 -25.55 5.47
N THR A 391 -27.18 -26.01 4.70
CA THR A 391 -26.98 -27.06 3.69
C THR A 391 -25.97 -26.69 2.63
N LEU A 392 -26.05 -25.46 2.08
CA LEU A 392 -25.10 -24.99 1.07
C LEU A 392 -23.68 -24.84 1.61
N ALA A 393 -23.53 -24.44 2.88
CA ALA A 393 -22.23 -24.32 3.55
C ALA A 393 -21.58 -25.71 3.75
N GLU A 394 -22.33 -26.71 4.13
CA GLU A 394 -21.86 -28.11 4.22
C GLU A 394 -21.38 -28.66 2.88
N PHE A 395 -22.12 -28.39 1.78
CA PHE A 395 -21.70 -28.79 0.43
C PHE A 395 -20.42 -28.05 -0.01
N ALA A 396 -20.24 -26.78 0.34
CA ALA A 396 -19.02 -26.04 0.03
C ALA A 396 -17.82 -26.60 0.81
N GLY A 397 -17.97 -26.88 2.10
CA GLY A 397 -16.90 -27.48 2.93
C GLY A 397 -16.48 -28.86 2.44
N LYS A 398 -17.42 -29.70 1.97
CA LYS A 398 -17.10 -31.00 1.38
C LYS A 398 -16.34 -30.90 0.05
N ARG A 399 -16.59 -29.88 -0.77
CA ARG A 399 -15.83 -29.63 -2.03
C ARG A 399 -14.40 -29.24 -1.79
N ASP A 400 -14.14 -28.39 -0.82
CA ASP A 400 -12.77 -27.96 -0.47
C ASP A 400 -11.96 -29.16 0.07
N PHE A 401 -12.58 -30.07 0.82
CA PHE A 401 -11.95 -31.31 1.28
C PHE A 401 -11.64 -32.29 0.11
N ALA A 402 -12.49 -32.35 -0.92
CA ALA A 402 -12.30 -33.21 -2.08
C ALA A 402 -11.20 -32.69 -3.03
N VAL A 403 -11.08 -31.38 -3.17
CA VAL A 403 -10.02 -30.73 -3.97
C VAL A 403 -8.65 -30.88 -3.29
N SER A 404 -8.58 -30.78 -1.95
CA SER A 404 -7.37 -31.00 -1.17
C SER A 404 -6.83 -32.43 -1.28
N ARG A 405 -7.69 -33.44 -1.48
CA ARG A 405 -7.27 -34.85 -1.66
C ARG A 405 -6.79 -35.19 -3.08
N ARG A 406 -7.20 -34.43 -4.11
CA ARG A 406 -6.74 -34.65 -5.51
C ARG A 406 -5.43 -33.99 -5.86
N GLY A 407 -4.90 -33.14 -4.99
CA GLY A 407 -3.58 -32.46 -5.15
C GLY A 407 -2.41 -33.19 -4.47
N LYS A 408 -2.62 -34.41 -3.97
CA LYS A 408 -1.58 -35.26 -3.32
C LYS A 408 -1.45 -36.61 -3.94
N GLY A 409 -1.82 -36.77 -5.20
CA GLY A 409 -1.56 -37.97 -6.02
C GLY A 409 -0.53 -37.64 -7.09
#